data_d1a45e31e4adfbf6d4c8ba7c948cd94d
#
_entry.id   d1a45e31e4adfbf6d4c8ba7c948cd94d
#
_cell.length_a   1.000
_cell.length_b   1.000
_cell.length_c   1.000
_cell.angle_alpha   90.00
_cell.angle_beta   90.00
_cell.angle_gamma   90.00
#
_symmetry.space_group_name_H-M   'P 1'
#
loop_
_entity.id
_entity.type
_entity.pdbx_description
1 polymer ?
#
loop_
_entity_poly.entity_id
_entity_poly.type
_entity_poly.pdbx_seq_one_letter_code
_entity_poly.pdbx_strand_id
1 'polypeptide(L)'
;MSTNSTSPSNEPLRAEGLPEPQAEPTGHHSGHSHSSGPLDLDAGEARRVKIVLGVIVGALVLATVIGLFVLWPGKSSLIGSRSFTAEGGSVGKATITSTDLSSCQSAVSALTEVNGVKQEDFAKGHVCARVTEGEGKGLVMPVQLVGEPRRLAHTGDRLVVLYSPQAILSGSPYSFIDYQRQLPVGALAIVYLVLVVAVAGRKGVLSILGLLVATGVLAFFMIPALLSGSHPLAVTLVGSMAMMLAAVYVAHGVSIRTTTALLGTVAGIVLTVLLALWGTGAAHLTGDVDETARLLASRASIDLQTLLTCGMVIAGLGVLNDVTITQASSVWELHAANPLLSRTRLFTGGMRIGRDHIASTVYTLAFAYAGTALPLILAAALMDRAVLDTMLSGEIAEDIVRTLISSIGLVLAIPATTAIAAALCRVTPVLDE
;
A
#
# COMPACT_ATOMS: atom_id res chain seq x y z
N MET A 1 -4.68 76.57 -25.01
CA MET A 1 -3.64 77.29 -24.27
C MET A 1 -2.61 76.23 -23.97
N SER A 2 -1.73 75.93 -24.84
CA SER A 2 -0.39 76.44 -25.17
C SER A 2 0.52 76.64 -23.96
N THR A 3 1.53 75.76 -23.84
CA THR A 3 2.95 76.07 -23.55
C THR A 3 3.70 74.73 -23.51
N ASN A 4 4.42 74.40 -24.50
CA ASN A 4 5.83 74.54 -24.76
C ASN A 4 6.75 73.94 -23.71
N SER A 5 7.42 72.86 -24.09
CA SER A 5 8.49 72.19 -23.43
C SER A 5 9.75 72.25 -24.25
N THR A 6 10.86 72.51 -23.68
CA THR A 6 12.19 72.39 -24.25
C THR A 6 12.91 71.19 -23.63
N SER A 7 13.37 70.32 -24.51
CA SER A 7 14.39 69.30 -24.20
C SER A 7 15.81 69.90 -24.11
N PRO A 8 16.68 69.35 -23.28
CA PRO A 8 18.12 69.48 -23.48
C PRO A 8 18.72 68.17 -23.94
N SER A 9 19.70 68.36 -24.80
CA SER A 9 20.59 67.46 -25.51
C SER A 9 21.40 66.52 -24.63
N ASN A 10 21.50 65.29 -25.06
CA ASN A 10 22.41 64.26 -24.56
C ASN A 10 23.80 64.47 -25.15
N GLU A 11 24.78 64.65 -24.26
CA GLU A 11 26.20 64.42 -24.53
C GLU A 11 26.66 63.17 -23.77
N PRO A 12 27.44 62.20 -24.37
CA PRO A 12 27.82 60.99 -23.70
C PRO A 12 29.09 61.20 -22.86
N LEU A 13 28.95 61.03 -21.56
CA LEU A 13 30.09 60.92 -20.65
C LEU A 13 30.81 59.59 -20.89
N ARG A 14 32.07 59.67 -21.28
CA ARG A 14 33.03 58.54 -21.26
C ARG A 14 33.21 58.05 -19.83
N ALA A 15 32.82 56.82 -19.59
CA ALA A 15 33.19 56.10 -18.36
C ALA A 15 34.54 55.44 -18.55
N GLU A 16 35.54 55.93 -17.84
CA GLU A 16 36.80 55.23 -17.65
C GLU A 16 36.66 54.20 -16.54
N GLY A 17 37.10 52.95 -16.83
CA GLY A 17 37.73 52.06 -15.84
C GLY A 17 36.83 51.44 -14.79
N LEU A 18 35.90 50.56 -15.18
CA LEU A 18 35.43 49.50 -14.27
C LEU A 18 36.12 48.19 -14.62
N PRO A 19 36.64 47.43 -13.62
CA PRO A 19 37.21 46.12 -13.87
C PRO A 19 36.16 45.16 -14.37
N GLU A 20 36.49 44.33 -15.36
CA GLU A 20 35.63 43.26 -15.87
C GLU A 20 35.13 42.38 -14.73
N PRO A 21 33.81 42.03 -14.70
CA PRO A 21 33.30 41.05 -13.76
C PRO A 21 33.96 39.72 -14.07
N GLN A 22 34.72 39.21 -13.07
CA GLN A 22 35.22 37.85 -13.09
C GLN A 22 34.01 36.90 -13.27
N ALA A 23 34.07 36.04 -14.27
CA ALA A 23 33.08 35.02 -14.53
C ALA A 23 32.92 34.20 -13.25
N GLU A 24 31.74 34.31 -12.63
CA GLU A 24 31.33 33.38 -11.59
C GLU A 24 31.39 31.97 -12.16
N PRO A 25 31.97 31.00 -11.45
CA PRO A 25 31.90 29.62 -11.87
C PRO A 25 30.42 29.23 -11.94
N THR A 26 29.98 28.84 -13.13
CA THR A 26 28.64 28.30 -13.37
C THR A 26 28.43 27.14 -12.43
N GLY A 27 27.80 27.41 -11.29
CA GLY A 27 27.30 26.38 -10.39
C GLY A 27 26.27 25.57 -11.16
N HIS A 28 26.66 24.38 -11.55
CA HIS A 28 25.70 23.37 -11.95
C HIS A 28 24.70 23.19 -10.79
N HIS A 29 23.52 23.70 -10.94
CA HIS A 29 22.36 23.25 -10.20
C HIS A 29 22.17 21.77 -10.53
N SER A 30 22.89 20.90 -9.84
CA SER A 30 22.61 19.49 -9.80
C SER A 30 21.24 19.33 -9.15
N GLY A 31 20.21 19.11 -9.97
CA GLY A 31 18.93 18.60 -9.51
C GLY A 31 19.18 17.43 -8.56
N HIS A 32 18.33 17.28 -7.56
CA HIS A 32 18.39 16.23 -6.56
C HIS A 32 18.31 14.81 -7.20
N SER A 33 19.38 14.42 -7.87
CA SER A 33 19.58 13.03 -8.25
C SER A 33 20.13 12.34 -7.01
N HIS A 34 19.35 11.49 -6.36
CA HIS A 34 19.84 10.54 -5.39
C HIS A 34 20.93 9.71 -6.07
N SER A 35 22.19 10.10 -5.86
CA SER A 35 23.31 9.45 -6.50
C SER A 35 23.41 8.04 -5.93
N SER A 36 23.16 7.05 -6.77
CA SER A 36 23.30 5.63 -6.44
C SER A 36 24.73 5.11 -6.65
N GLY A 37 25.69 6.04 -6.76
CA GLY A 37 27.11 5.73 -6.87
C GLY A 37 27.69 5.16 -5.56
N PRO A 38 28.87 4.51 -5.62
CA PRO A 38 29.57 4.10 -4.42
C PRO A 38 29.89 5.31 -3.55
N LEU A 39 29.76 5.14 -2.21
CA LEU A 39 30.17 6.16 -1.24
C LEU A 39 31.70 6.29 -1.26
N ASP A 40 32.19 7.52 -1.28
CA ASP A 40 33.61 7.81 -1.12
C ASP A 40 33.95 7.80 0.38
N LEU A 41 34.27 6.60 0.89
CA LEU A 41 34.64 6.35 2.28
C LEU A 41 36.04 5.78 2.33
N ASP A 42 36.76 6.07 3.41
CA ASP A 42 38.07 5.41 3.69
C ASP A 42 37.88 3.87 3.68
N ALA A 43 38.81 3.17 3.03
CA ALA A 43 38.71 1.72 2.83
C ALA A 43 38.60 0.93 4.16
N GLY A 44 39.25 1.40 5.22
CA GLY A 44 39.17 0.81 6.55
C GLY A 44 37.81 0.99 7.19
N GLU A 45 37.20 2.18 7.04
CA GLU A 45 35.86 2.48 7.51
C GLU A 45 34.81 1.65 6.77
N ALA A 46 34.89 1.66 5.44
CA ALA A 46 33.96 0.89 4.59
C ALA A 46 33.97 -0.60 4.95
N ARG A 47 35.17 -1.18 5.21
CA ARG A 47 35.29 -2.58 5.61
C ARG A 47 34.64 -2.85 6.98
N ARG A 48 34.91 -2.00 7.99
CA ARG A 48 34.32 -2.15 9.33
C ARG A 48 32.80 -2.06 9.29
N VAL A 49 32.25 -1.05 8.62
CA VAL A 49 30.82 -0.85 8.51
C VAL A 49 30.15 -2.02 7.79
N LYS A 50 30.75 -2.53 6.70
CA LYS A 50 30.25 -3.71 5.99
C LYS A 50 30.22 -4.95 6.88
N ILE A 51 31.24 -5.16 7.72
CA ILE A 51 31.27 -6.30 8.65
C ILE A 51 30.15 -6.18 9.70
N VAL A 52 30.05 -5.02 10.36
CA VAL A 52 29.01 -4.80 11.39
C VAL A 52 27.62 -4.97 10.80
N LEU A 53 27.33 -4.31 9.68
CA LEU A 53 26.06 -4.45 8.98
C LEU A 53 25.80 -5.88 8.52
N GLY A 54 26.83 -6.56 7.98
CA GLY A 54 26.75 -7.96 7.55
C GLY A 54 26.39 -8.91 8.67
N VAL A 55 26.94 -8.73 9.87
CA VAL A 55 26.62 -9.54 11.05
C VAL A 55 25.18 -9.32 11.50
N ILE A 56 24.76 -8.05 11.63
CA ILE A 56 23.40 -7.72 12.09
C ILE A 56 22.35 -8.20 11.08
N VAL A 57 22.55 -7.90 9.80
CA VAL A 57 21.59 -8.30 8.76
C VAL A 57 21.66 -9.80 8.52
N GLY A 58 22.81 -10.42 8.62
CA GLY A 58 22.95 -11.88 8.56
C GLY A 58 22.10 -12.57 9.64
N ALA A 59 22.13 -12.06 10.86
CA ALA A 59 21.27 -12.55 11.94
C ALA A 59 19.77 -12.32 11.65
N LEU A 60 19.38 -11.14 11.10
CA LEU A 60 18.00 -10.84 10.70
C LEU A 60 17.53 -11.75 9.58
N VAL A 61 18.35 -11.96 8.55
CA VAL A 61 18.04 -12.89 7.45
C VAL A 61 17.87 -14.30 7.98
N LEU A 62 18.78 -14.77 8.83
CA LEU A 62 18.70 -16.10 9.44
C LEU A 62 17.41 -16.25 10.26
N ALA A 63 17.09 -15.26 11.10
CA ALA A 63 15.85 -15.26 11.89
C ALA A 63 14.61 -15.26 10.99
N THR A 64 14.63 -14.49 9.89
CA THR A 64 13.53 -14.45 8.91
C THR A 64 13.37 -15.81 8.21
N VAL A 65 14.46 -16.41 7.76
CA VAL A 65 14.43 -17.74 7.11
C VAL A 65 13.93 -18.81 8.06
N ILE A 66 14.41 -18.83 9.30
CA ILE A 66 13.92 -19.75 10.34
C ILE A 66 12.42 -19.51 10.58
N GLY A 67 12.02 -18.25 10.73
CA GLY A 67 10.61 -17.86 10.91
C GLY A 67 9.73 -18.31 9.76
N LEU A 68 10.16 -18.09 8.51
CA LEU A 68 9.46 -18.58 7.32
C LEU A 68 9.31 -20.11 7.33
N PHE A 69 10.33 -20.83 7.78
CA PHE A 69 10.31 -22.30 7.83
C PHE A 69 9.38 -22.82 8.93
N VAL A 70 9.47 -22.22 10.11
CA VAL A 70 8.68 -22.63 11.31
C VAL A 70 7.19 -22.28 11.12
N LEU A 71 6.90 -21.12 10.53
CA LEU A 71 5.54 -20.62 10.29
C LEU A 71 5.03 -20.98 8.89
N TRP A 72 5.76 -21.81 8.13
CA TRP A 72 5.32 -22.16 6.78
C TRP A 72 3.95 -22.83 6.84
N PRO A 73 2.98 -22.32 6.06
CA PRO A 73 1.63 -22.83 6.13
C PRO A 73 1.56 -24.29 5.72
N GLY A 74 0.96 -25.10 6.56
CA GLY A 74 0.53 -26.44 6.18
C GLY A 74 -0.60 -26.38 5.12
N LYS A 75 -1.15 -27.52 4.76
CA LYS A 75 -2.33 -27.57 3.91
C LYS A 75 -3.53 -27.00 4.71
N SER A 76 -3.86 -25.73 4.50
CA SER A 76 -5.07 -25.16 5.07
C SER A 76 -6.31 -25.72 4.37
N SER A 77 -7.18 -26.34 5.14
CA SER A 77 -8.48 -26.83 4.64
C SER A 77 -9.43 -25.69 4.23
N LEU A 78 -9.14 -24.47 4.66
CA LEU A 78 -9.95 -23.29 4.39
C LEU A 78 -9.67 -22.68 3.01
N ILE A 79 -8.46 -22.84 2.47
CA ILE A 79 -8.10 -22.32 1.15
C ILE A 79 -8.81 -23.15 0.08
N GLY A 80 -9.66 -22.49 -0.71
CA GLY A 80 -10.45 -23.15 -1.75
C GLY A 80 -11.61 -24.00 -1.19
N SER A 81 -11.81 -24.03 0.13
CA SER A 81 -13.05 -24.58 0.69
C SER A 81 -14.18 -23.64 0.30
N ARG A 82 -15.27 -24.17 -0.24
CA ARG A 82 -16.47 -23.38 -0.59
C ARG A 82 -17.25 -22.93 0.64
N SER A 83 -16.55 -22.55 1.70
CA SER A 83 -17.10 -22.27 3.03
C SER A 83 -18.11 -21.11 3.07
N PHE A 84 -18.09 -20.26 2.03
CA PHE A 84 -18.99 -19.12 1.88
C PHE A 84 -20.16 -19.39 0.91
N THR A 85 -20.25 -20.58 0.32
CA THR A 85 -21.38 -20.97 -0.53
C THR A 85 -22.29 -21.94 0.23
N ALA A 86 -23.61 -21.85 0.01
CA ALA A 86 -24.54 -22.82 0.53
C ALA A 86 -24.24 -24.23 -0.07
N GLU A 87 -24.71 -25.30 0.61
CA GLU A 87 -24.52 -26.65 0.11
C GLU A 87 -25.02 -26.79 -1.32
N GLY A 88 -24.18 -27.35 -2.21
CA GLY A 88 -24.48 -27.47 -3.64
C GLY A 88 -24.26 -26.16 -4.44
N GLY A 89 -23.90 -25.06 -3.78
CA GLY A 89 -23.64 -23.80 -4.45
C GLY A 89 -22.30 -23.81 -5.20
N SER A 90 -22.22 -23.07 -6.31
CA SER A 90 -20.99 -22.90 -7.08
C SER A 90 -20.90 -21.50 -7.67
N VAL A 91 -19.67 -21.01 -7.83
CA VAL A 91 -19.39 -19.74 -8.51
C VAL A 91 -19.20 -20.03 -9.99
N GLY A 92 -19.90 -19.26 -10.83
CA GLY A 92 -19.80 -19.36 -12.27
C GLY A 92 -19.59 -17.99 -12.91
N LYS A 93 -19.55 -17.99 -14.24
CA LYS A 93 -19.49 -16.76 -15.03
C LYS A 93 -20.66 -16.72 -16.01
N ALA A 94 -21.16 -15.52 -16.24
CA ALA A 94 -22.24 -15.29 -17.20
C ALA A 94 -21.99 -14.01 -18.01
N THR A 95 -22.61 -13.91 -19.18
CA THR A 95 -22.56 -12.68 -20.00
C THR A 95 -23.99 -12.20 -20.21
N ILE A 96 -24.25 -10.91 -19.93
CA ILE A 96 -25.57 -10.31 -20.10
C ILE A 96 -25.97 -10.36 -21.57
N THR A 97 -27.11 -10.98 -21.85
CA THR A 97 -27.72 -11.06 -23.19
C THR A 97 -28.76 -9.97 -23.39
N SER A 98 -29.50 -9.63 -22.34
CA SER A 98 -30.39 -8.47 -22.32
C SER A 98 -30.56 -7.93 -20.90
N THR A 99 -30.80 -6.67 -20.77
CA THR A 99 -31.04 -5.99 -19.48
C THR A 99 -32.52 -6.11 -19.04
N ASP A 100 -33.35 -6.62 -19.90
CA ASP A 100 -34.74 -7.04 -19.65
C ASP A 100 -34.86 -8.57 -19.70
N LEU A 101 -36.07 -9.09 -19.58
CA LEU A 101 -36.32 -10.53 -19.61
C LEU A 101 -36.56 -11.11 -21.02
N SER A 102 -36.36 -10.33 -22.09
CA SER A 102 -36.71 -10.71 -23.45
C SER A 102 -35.94 -11.95 -23.93
N SER A 103 -34.69 -12.11 -23.59
CA SER A 103 -33.83 -13.23 -24.06
C SER A 103 -33.90 -14.49 -23.18
N CYS A 104 -34.59 -14.46 -22.02
CA CYS A 104 -34.69 -15.60 -21.11
C CYS A 104 -36.15 -15.91 -20.69
N GLN A 105 -37.13 -15.52 -21.48
CA GLN A 105 -38.54 -15.61 -21.13
C GLN A 105 -39.00 -17.07 -20.86
N SER A 106 -38.47 -18.04 -21.61
CA SER A 106 -38.76 -19.48 -21.38
C SER A 106 -38.23 -19.95 -20.02
N ALA A 107 -37.03 -19.51 -19.63
CA ALA A 107 -36.47 -19.86 -18.33
C ALA A 107 -37.26 -19.21 -17.18
N VAL A 108 -37.70 -17.97 -17.36
CA VAL A 108 -38.57 -17.26 -16.38
C VAL A 108 -39.90 -17.99 -16.23
N SER A 109 -40.55 -18.38 -17.32
CA SER A 109 -41.82 -19.12 -17.27
C SER A 109 -41.66 -20.45 -16.53
N ALA A 110 -40.62 -21.22 -16.85
CA ALA A 110 -40.34 -22.48 -16.16
C ALA A 110 -40.09 -22.29 -14.65
N LEU A 111 -39.34 -21.24 -14.26
CA LEU A 111 -39.13 -20.91 -12.86
C LEU A 111 -40.43 -20.48 -12.16
N THR A 112 -41.28 -19.70 -12.83
CA THR A 112 -42.59 -19.27 -12.32
C THR A 112 -43.49 -20.48 -12.03
N GLU A 113 -43.47 -21.49 -12.89
CA GLU A 113 -44.23 -22.73 -12.66
C GLU A 113 -43.74 -23.51 -11.43
N VAL A 114 -42.42 -23.46 -11.16
CA VAL A 114 -41.80 -24.19 -10.03
C VAL A 114 -42.00 -23.47 -8.71
N ASN A 115 -41.79 -22.14 -8.68
CA ASN A 115 -41.73 -21.36 -7.45
C ASN A 115 -42.91 -20.42 -7.21
N GLY A 116 -43.80 -20.24 -8.19
CA GLY A 116 -44.97 -19.36 -8.09
C GLY A 116 -44.64 -17.86 -8.07
N VAL A 117 -43.38 -17.46 -8.27
CA VAL A 117 -42.96 -16.05 -8.32
C VAL A 117 -43.49 -15.41 -9.60
N LYS A 118 -44.17 -14.27 -9.48
CA LYS A 118 -44.77 -13.59 -10.64
C LYS A 118 -43.67 -13.05 -11.57
N GLN A 119 -43.95 -13.11 -12.87
CA GLN A 119 -43.04 -12.61 -13.90
C GLN A 119 -42.69 -11.12 -13.70
N GLU A 120 -43.60 -10.32 -13.16
CA GLU A 120 -43.39 -8.90 -12.84
C GLU A 120 -42.30 -8.66 -11.77
N ASP A 121 -42.16 -9.61 -10.83
CA ASP A 121 -41.15 -9.53 -9.77
C ASP A 121 -39.78 -9.92 -10.30
N PHE A 122 -39.71 -10.87 -11.24
CA PHE A 122 -38.44 -11.09 -11.97
C PHE A 122 -38.01 -9.85 -12.75
N ALA A 123 -38.94 -9.14 -13.41
CA ALA A 123 -38.61 -7.96 -14.20
C ALA A 123 -37.97 -6.83 -13.36
N LYS A 124 -38.32 -6.73 -12.08
CA LYS A 124 -37.78 -5.68 -11.19
C LYS A 124 -36.36 -5.94 -10.74
N GLY A 125 -35.94 -7.17 -10.61
CA GLY A 125 -34.68 -7.56 -9.95
C GLY A 125 -33.74 -8.44 -10.77
N HIS A 126 -34.02 -8.72 -12.07
CA HIS A 126 -33.21 -9.64 -12.85
C HIS A 126 -32.86 -9.10 -14.24
N VAL A 127 -31.76 -9.62 -14.77
CA VAL A 127 -31.33 -9.46 -16.17
C VAL A 127 -31.16 -10.84 -16.79
N CYS A 128 -31.27 -10.97 -18.10
CA CYS A 128 -30.95 -12.22 -18.76
C CYS A 128 -29.45 -12.32 -19.03
N ALA A 129 -28.85 -13.43 -18.63
CA ALA A 129 -27.44 -13.67 -18.91
C ALA A 129 -27.22 -15.13 -19.37
N ARG A 130 -26.32 -15.31 -20.32
CA ARG A 130 -25.84 -16.61 -20.77
C ARG A 130 -24.74 -17.09 -19.82
N VAL A 131 -24.95 -18.24 -19.20
CA VAL A 131 -23.92 -18.89 -18.36
C VAL A 131 -22.78 -19.37 -19.26
N THR A 132 -21.59 -18.85 -19.04
CA THR A 132 -20.39 -19.19 -19.82
C THR A 132 -19.52 -20.23 -19.12
N GLU A 133 -19.50 -20.23 -17.78
CA GLU A 133 -18.77 -21.19 -16.96
C GLU A 133 -19.58 -21.54 -15.71
N GLY A 134 -19.48 -22.78 -15.25
CA GLY A 134 -20.18 -23.31 -14.07
C GLY A 134 -21.41 -24.11 -14.41
N GLU A 135 -22.27 -24.35 -13.42
CA GLU A 135 -23.53 -25.09 -13.58
C GLU A 135 -24.45 -24.37 -14.57
N GLY A 136 -25.12 -25.14 -15.42
CA GLY A 136 -26.02 -24.62 -16.47
C GLY A 136 -25.28 -23.90 -17.63
N LYS A 137 -24.02 -24.23 -17.88
CA LYS A 137 -23.24 -23.65 -19.00
C LYS A 137 -24.01 -23.74 -20.32
N GLY A 138 -24.11 -22.61 -21.01
CA GLY A 138 -24.81 -22.46 -22.29
C GLY A 138 -26.25 -21.98 -22.15
N LEU A 139 -26.89 -22.15 -20.99
CA LEU A 139 -28.24 -21.68 -20.74
C LEU A 139 -28.29 -20.16 -20.64
N VAL A 140 -29.41 -19.59 -21.07
CA VAL A 140 -29.73 -18.17 -20.83
C VAL A 140 -30.75 -18.13 -19.70
N MET A 141 -30.30 -17.57 -18.56
CA MET A 141 -31.05 -17.61 -17.31
C MET A 141 -31.29 -16.21 -16.77
N PRO A 142 -32.36 -15.96 -16.02
CA PRO A 142 -32.48 -14.72 -15.26
C PRO A 142 -31.43 -14.73 -14.13
N VAL A 143 -30.66 -13.68 -14.04
CA VAL A 143 -29.70 -13.45 -12.96
C VAL A 143 -30.19 -12.32 -12.09
N GLN A 144 -30.31 -12.57 -10.78
CA GLN A 144 -30.73 -11.57 -9.83
C GLN A 144 -29.65 -10.49 -9.74
N LEU A 145 -30.01 -9.26 -10.09
CA LEU A 145 -29.15 -8.09 -10.14
C LEU A 145 -29.96 -6.88 -9.70
N VAL A 146 -29.71 -6.38 -8.51
CA VAL A 146 -30.48 -5.30 -7.88
C VAL A 146 -29.60 -4.09 -7.55
N GLY A 147 -30.21 -2.91 -7.39
CA GLY A 147 -29.50 -1.69 -7.00
C GLY A 147 -28.64 -1.09 -8.10
N GLU A 148 -27.52 -0.48 -7.69
CA GLU A 148 -26.59 0.20 -8.61
C GLU A 148 -25.99 -0.73 -9.67
N PRO A 149 -25.60 -2.00 -9.37
CA PRO A 149 -25.13 -2.93 -10.41
C PRO A 149 -26.11 -3.08 -11.56
N ARG A 150 -27.43 -3.07 -11.28
CA ARG A 150 -28.45 -3.17 -12.33
C ARG A 150 -28.52 -1.90 -13.20
N ARG A 151 -28.35 -0.72 -12.60
CA ARG A 151 -28.35 0.56 -13.34
C ARG A 151 -27.19 0.67 -14.31
N LEU A 152 -26.03 0.09 -13.93
CA LEU A 152 -24.81 0.12 -14.73
C LEU A 152 -24.71 -1.04 -15.73
N ALA A 153 -25.64 -2.01 -15.70
CA ALA A 153 -25.60 -3.20 -16.53
C ALA A 153 -25.89 -2.90 -17.99
N HIS A 154 -25.03 -3.39 -18.88
CA HIS A 154 -25.19 -3.33 -20.33
C HIS A 154 -25.13 -4.72 -20.94
N THR A 155 -25.79 -4.88 -22.10
CA THR A 155 -25.68 -6.10 -22.88
C THR A 155 -24.23 -6.34 -23.30
N GLY A 156 -23.73 -7.56 -23.05
CA GLY A 156 -22.33 -7.93 -23.29
C GLY A 156 -21.45 -7.88 -22.05
N ASP A 157 -21.93 -7.29 -20.94
CA ASP A 157 -21.16 -7.28 -19.68
C ASP A 157 -20.95 -8.68 -19.15
N ARG A 158 -19.78 -8.92 -18.62
CA ARG A 158 -19.38 -10.21 -18.04
C ARG A 158 -19.55 -10.17 -16.53
N LEU A 159 -20.28 -11.14 -16.00
CA LEU A 159 -20.63 -11.27 -14.59
C LEU A 159 -19.92 -12.47 -13.95
N VAL A 160 -19.65 -12.36 -12.67
CA VAL A 160 -19.43 -13.48 -11.76
C VAL A 160 -20.76 -13.73 -11.03
N VAL A 161 -21.24 -14.95 -11.08
CA VAL A 161 -22.55 -15.32 -10.52
C VAL A 161 -22.40 -16.45 -9.51
N LEU A 162 -23.21 -16.41 -8.48
CA LEU A 162 -23.40 -17.52 -7.54
C LEU A 162 -24.58 -18.35 -8.03
N TYR A 163 -24.36 -19.63 -8.28
CA TYR A 163 -25.42 -20.62 -8.45
C TYR A 163 -25.78 -21.19 -7.09
N SER A 164 -27.05 -21.14 -6.73
CA SER A 164 -27.59 -21.75 -5.53
C SER A 164 -28.84 -22.56 -5.91
N PRO A 165 -28.78 -23.88 -5.88
CA PRO A 165 -29.94 -24.71 -6.25
C PRO A 165 -31.17 -24.49 -5.35
N GLN A 166 -30.94 -24.13 -4.08
CA GLN A 166 -32.02 -23.85 -3.13
C GLN A 166 -32.79 -22.56 -3.48
N ALA A 167 -32.15 -21.60 -4.15
CA ALA A 167 -32.82 -20.37 -4.56
C ALA A 167 -33.85 -20.54 -5.68
N ILE A 168 -33.88 -21.68 -6.34
CA ILE A 168 -34.94 -22.03 -7.32
C ILE A 168 -36.34 -21.93 -6.71
N LEU A 169 -36.47 -22.25 -5.42
CA LEU A 169 -37.77 -22.22 -4.73
C LEU A 169 -38.26 -20.79 -4.39
N SER A 170 -37.35 -19.79 -4.43
CA SER A 170 -37.65 -18.39 -4.07
C SER A 170 -37.41 -17.41 -5.21
N GLY A 171 -36.90 -17.85 -6.35
CA GLY A 171 -36.61 -16.98 -7.49
C GLY A 171 -35.67 -17.61 -8.51
N SER A 172 -34.63 -16.90 -8.88
CA SER A 172 -33.58 -17.41 -9.77
C SER A 172 -32.50 -18.14 -9.00
N PRO A 173 -31.98 -19.27 -9.51
CA PRO A 173 -30.84 -19.95 -8.93
C PRO A 173 -29.53 -19.17 -9.12
N TYR A 174 -29.52 -18.11 -9.91
CA TYR A 174 -28.34 -17.30 -10.18
C TYR A 174 -28.47 -15.91 -9.55
N SER A 175 -27.53 -15.55 -8.70
CA SER A 175 -27.39 -14.22 -8.13
C SER A 175 -26.06 -13.58 -8.52
N PHE A 176 -26.07 -12.28 -8.69
CA PHE A 176 -24.89 -11.48 -8.99
C PHE A 176 -23.95 -11.45 -7.79
N ILE A 177 -22.66 -11.71 -8.04
CA ILE A 177 -21.58 -11.46 -7.08
C ILE A 177 -20.84 -10.21 -7.48
N ASP A 178 -20.31 -10.16 -8.72
CA ASP A 178 -19.49 -9.06 -9.20
C ASP A 178 -19.41 -8.99 -10.73
N TYR A 179 -18.87 -7.89 -11.26
CA TYR A 179 -18.48 -7.79 -12.67
C TYR A 179 -17.09 -8.39 -12.89
N GLN A 180 -16.86 -8.98 -14.06
CA GLN A 180 -15.51 -9.40 -14.47
C GLN A 180 -14.70 -8.19 -14.90
N ARG A 181 -13.79 -7.71 -14.04
CA ARG A 181 -12.94 -6.53 -14.28
C ARG A 181 -11.55 -6.86 -14.79
N GLN A 182 -11.30 -8.10 -15.19
CA GLN A 182 -9.97 -8.57 -15.56
C GLN A 182 -9.33 -7.73 -16.69
N LEU A 183 -10.09 -7.42 -17.75
CA LEU A 183 -9.57 -6.65 -18.88
C LEU A 183 -9.24 -5.19 -18.52
N PRO A 184 -10.14 -4.39 -17.95
CA PRO A 184 -9.82 -2.99 -17.64
C PRO A 184 -8.74 -2.86 -16.55
N VAL A 185 -8.78 -3.71 -15.52
CA VAL A 185 -7.76 -3.70 -14.45
C VAL A 185 -6.41 -4.18 -15.02
N GLY A 186 -6.40 -5.22 -15.85
CA GLY A 186 -5.20 -5.70 -16.50
C GLY A 186 -4.58 -4.65 -17.43
N ALA A 187 -5.39 -3.93 -18.20
CA ALA A 187 -4.91 -2.84 -19.06
C ALA A 187 -4.27 -1.70 -18.24
N LEU A 188 -4.91 -1.27 -17.16
CA LEU A 188 -4.35 -0.27 -16.24
C LEU A 188 -3.03 -0.74 -15.61
N ALA A 189 -2.96 -2.00 -15.20
CA ALA A 189 -1.74 -2.58 -14.66
C ALA A 189 -0.60 -2.58 -15.70
N ILE A 190 -0.89 -2.96 -16.94
CA ILE A 190 0.10 -2.94 -18.03
C ILE A 190 0.57 -1.51 -18.28
N VAL A 191 -0.33 -0.54 -18.38
CA VAL A 191 0.03 0.88 -18.56
C VAL A 191 0.92 1.35 -17.42
N TYR A 192 0.57 1.05 -16.17
CA TYR A 192 1.39 1.37 -15.01
C TYR A 192 2.80 0.76 -15.11
N LEU A 193 2.91 -0.54 -15.40
CA LEU A 193 4.19 -1.22 -15.52
C LEU A 193 5.06 -0.63 -16.64
N VAL A 194 4.46 -0.35 -17.80
CA VAL A 194 5.15 0.27 -18.93
C VAL A 194 5.67 1.65 -18.54
N LEU A 195 4.85 2.48 -17.90
CA LEU A 195 5.26 3.81 -17.45
C LEU A 195 6.40 3.75 -16.43
N VAL A 196 6.32 2.85 -15.44
CA VAL A 196 7.40 2.66 -14.45
C VAL A 196 8.70 2.27 -15.13
N VAL A 197 8.68 1.35 -16.12
CA VAL A 197 9.88 0.94 -16.84
C VAL A 197 10.38 2.06 -17.75
N ALA A 198 9.50 2.76 -18.44
CA ALA A 198 9.87 3.84 -19.36
C ALA A 198 10.53 5.02 -18.63
N VAL A 199 10.02 5.38 -17.43
CA VAL A 199 10.53 6.52 -16.65
C VAL A 199 11.75 6.13 -15.78
N ALA A 200 11.67 5.01 -15.06
CA ALA A 200 12.72 4.61 -14.12
C ALA A 200 13.76 3.61 -14.71
N GLY A 201 13.56 3.15 -15.93
CA GLY A 201 14.49 2.26 -16.63
C GLY A 201 14.75 0.96 -15.85
N ARG A 202 16.03 0.58 -15.75
CA ARG A 202 16.43 -0.66 -15.03
C ARG A 202 16.00 -0.67 -13.56
N LYS A 203 15.98 0.48 -12.89
CA LYS A 203 15.50 0.58 -11.50
C LYS A 203 14.00 0.31 -11.42
N GLY A 204 13.23 0.74 -12.40
CA GLY A 204 11.81 0.43 -12.51
C GLY A 204 11.54 -1.08 -12.64
N VAL A 205 12.30 -1.78 -13.49
CA VAL A 205 12.19 -3.25 -13.59
C VAL A 205 12.48 -3.93 -12.26
N LEU A 206 13.56 -3.54 -11.58
CA LEU A 206 13.94 -4.11 -10.28
C LEU A 206 12.89 -3.79 -9.20
N SER A 207 12.32 -2.60 -9.22
CA SER A 207 11.22 -2.23 -8.31
C SER A 207 9.97 -3.09 -8.52
N ILE A 208 9.60 -3.36 -9.78
CA ILE A 208 8.50 -4.27 -10.12
C ILE A 208 8.79 -5.69 -9.61
N LEU A 209 10.02 -6.18 -9.81
CA LEU A 209 10.42 -7.49 -9.29
C LEU A 209 10.34 -7.54 -7.75
N GLY A 210 10.81 -6.49 -7.08
CA GLY A 210 10.67 -6.36 -5.61
C GLY A 210 9.21 -6.40 -5.16
N LEU A 211 8.33 -5.69 -5.86
CA LEU A 211 6.89 -5.69 -5.59
C LEU A 211 6.26 -7.07 -5.81
N LEU A 212 6.64 -7.76 -6.89
CA LEU A 212 6.15 -9.11 -7.17
C LEU A 212 6.57 -10.11 -6.08
N VAL A 213 7.83 -10.02 -5.60
CA VAL A 213 8.30 -10.86 -4.50
C VAL A 213 7.56 -10.54 -3.21
N ALA A 214 7.38 -9.26 -2.88
CA ALA A 214 6.63 -8.83 -1.69
C ALA A 214 5.17 -9.32 -1.75
N THR A 215 4.50 -9.15 -2.90
CA THR A 215 3.14 -9.67 -3.11
C THR A 215 3.11 -11.21 -3.03
N GLY A 216 4.16 -11.88 -3.53
CA GLY A 216 4.32 -13.33 -3.41
C GLY A 216 4.43 -13.79 -1.95
N VAL A 217 5.21 -13.10 -1.11
CA VAL A 217 5.28 -13.37 0.33
C VAL A 217 3.91 -13.21 0.99
N LEU A 218 3.18 -12.15 0.65
CA LEU A 218 1.83 -11.94 1.16
C LEU A 218 0.88 -13.08 0.74
N ALA A 219 0.85 -13.41 -0.56
CA ALA A 219 -0.11 -14.35 -1.13
C ALA A 219 0.20 -15.83 -0.78
N PHE A 220 1.46 -16.22 -0.77
CA PHE A 220 1.86 -17.63 -0.62
C PHE A 220 2.36 -17.99 0.77
N PHE A 221 2.72 -17.01 1.61
CA PHE A 221 3.13 -17.26 2.98
C PHE A 221 2.15 -16.68 3.98
N MET A 222 1.94 -15.34 3.99
CA MET A 222 1.20 -14.70 5.08
C MET A 222 -0.28 -15.12 5.11
N ILE A 223 -0.99 -14.99 3.99
CA ILE A 223 -2.42 -15.35 3.93
C ILE A 223 -2.64 -16.82 4.28
N PRO A 224 -1.94 -17.78 3.69
CA PRO A 224 -2.11 -19.19 4.05
C PRO A 224 -1.71 -19.50 5.49
N ALA A 225 -0.66 -18.87 6.04
CA ALA A 225 -0.24 -19.08 7.42
C ALA A 225 -1.26 -18.56 8.43
N LEU A 226 -1.87 -17.40 8.16
CA LEU A 226 -2.96 -16.86 8.97
C LEU A 226 -4.19 -17.77 8.94
N LEU A 227 -4.58 -18.27 7.75
CA LEU A 227 -5.71 -19.17 7.59
C LEU A 227 -5.46 -20.57 8.17
N SER A 228 -4.21 -20.98 8.35
CA SER A 228 -3.85 -22.24 9.03
C SER A 228 -3.79 -22.13 10.56
N GLY A 229 -4.13 -20.97 11.12
CA GLY A 229 -4.19 -20.75 12.56
C GLY A 229 -2.84 -20.41 13.22
N SER A 230 -1.82 -20.06 12.43
CA SER A 230 -0.55 -19.57 12.96
C SER A 230 -0.74 -18.21 13.66
N HIS A 231 0.09 -17.93 14.67
CA HIS A 231 -0.03 -16.70 15.46
C HIS A 231 0.11 -15.44 14.57
N PRO A 232 -0.92 -14.58 14.44
CA PRO A 232 -0.97 -13.54 13.41
C PRO A 232 0.19 -12.55 13.49
N LEU A 233 0.57 -12.11 14.70
CA LEU A 233 1.66 -11.16 14.88
C LEU A 233 3.02 -11.74 14.47
N ALA A 234 3.27 -13.02 14.76
CA ALA A 234 4.51 -13.69 14.33
C ALA A 234 4.59 -13.82 12.81
N VAL A 235 3.49 -14.22 12.17
CA VAL A 235 3.38 -14.29 10.70
C VAL A 235 3.62 -12.92 10.08
N THR A 236 3.03 -11.87 10.65
CA THR A 236 3.18 -10.50 10.15
C THR A 236 4.60 -9.98 10.30
N LEU A 237 5.26 -10.20 11.43
CA LEU A 237 6.64 -9.78 11.63
C LEU A 237 7.60 -10.49 10.67
N VAL A 238 7.49 -11.81 10.55
CA VAL A 238 8.34 -12.60 9.64
C VAL A 238 8.04 -12.23 8.17
N GLY A 239 6.77 -12.13 7.80
CA GLY A 239 6.36 -11.75 6.45
C GLY A 239 6.80 -10.33 6.08
N SER A 240 6.60 -9.36 6.98
CA SER A 240 7.05 -7.97 6.78
C SER A 240 8.56 -7.88 6.60
N MET A 241 9.32 -8.63 7.41
CA MET A 241 10.76 -8.71 7.28
C MET A 241 11.19 -9.33 5.95
N ALA A 242 10.56 -10.42 5.53
CA ALA A 242 10.84 -11.08 4.25
C ALA A 242 10.51 -10.14 3.07
N MET A 243 9.36 -9.45 3.11
CA MET A 243 8.98 -8.47 2.10
C MET A 243 9.99 -7.33 2.02
N MET A 244 10.42 -6.78 3.16
CA MET A 244 11.37 -5.67 3.21
C MET A 244 12.76 -6.06 2.74
N LEU A 245 13.29 -7.20 3.19
CA LEU A 245 14.55 -7.73 2.71
C LEU A 245 14.55 -7.89 1.18
N ALA A 246 13.51 -8.50 0.65
CA ALA A 246 13.38 -8.71 -0.79
C ALA A 246 13.21 -7.38 -1.55
N ALA A 247 12.26 -6.54 -1.15
CA ALA A 247 11.97 -5.28 -1.84
C ALA A 247 13.19 -4.34 -1.84
N VAL A 248 13.83 -4.15 -0.68
CA VAL A 248 14.97 -3.24 -0.55
C VAL A 248 16.16 -3.72 -1.37
N TYR A 249 16.55 -4.98 -1.21
CA TYR A 249 17.76 -5.46 -1.88
C TYR A 249 17.58 -5.73 -3.38
N VAL A 250 16.39 -6.13 -3.80
CA VAL A 250 16.09 -6.30 -5.24
C VAL A 250 16.03 -4.93 -5.93
N ALA A 251 15.36 -3.95 -5.34
CA ALA A 251 15.18 -2.63 -5.97
C ALA A 251 16.45 -1.76 -5.92
N HIS A 252 17.20 -1.79 -4.79
CA HIS A 252 18.29 -0.85 -4.53
C HIS A 252 19.68 -1.52 -4.46
N GLY A 253 19.73 -2.85 -4.53
CA GLY A 253 20.97 -3.63 -4.39
C GLY A 253 21.53 -3.66 -2.96
N VAL A 254 22.59 -4.44 -2.74
CA VAL A 254 23.26 -4.55 -1.46
C VAL A 254 24.32 -3.47 -1.33
N SER A 255 24.10 -2.50 -0.45
CA SER A 255 25.05 -1.41 -0.17
C SER A 255 24.97 -0.99 1.30
N ILE A 256 25.94 -0.20 1.75
CA ILE A 256 25.93 0.37 3.11
C ILE A 256 24.66 1.20 3.32
N ARG A 257 24.25 2.00 2.35
CA ARG A 257 23.04 2.85 2.41
C ARG A 257 21.78 1.99 2.57
N THR A 258 21.60 1.02 1.68
CA THR A 258 20.40 0.16 1.69
C THR A 258 20.33 -0.72 2.93
N THR A 259 21.47 -1.20 3.40
CA THR A 259 21.54 -2.00 4.62
C THR A 259 21.27 -1.17 5.87
N THR A 260 21.77 0.09 5.92
CA THR A 260 21.44 1.04 7.00
C THR A 260 19.94 1.39 6.98
N ALA A 261 19.37 1.62 5.81
CA ALA A 261 17.94 1.87 5.64
C ALA A 261 17.10 0.69 6.15
N LEU A 262 17.50 -0.54 5.81
CA LEU A 262 16.83 -1.74 6.30
C LEU A 262 16.78 -1.80 7.84
N LEU A 263 17.89 -1.45 8.51
CA LEU A 263 17.90 -1.39 9.99
C LEU A 263 16.96 -0.30 10.52
N GLY A 264 16.88 0.85 9.84
CA GLY A 264 15.90 1.90 10.13
C GLY A 264 14.46 1.42 9.96
N THR A 265 14.21 0.67 8.88
CA THR A 265 12.88 0.06 8.63
C THR A 265 12.52 -0.94 9.72
N VAL A 266 13.47 -1.80 10.13
CA VAL A 266 13.25 -2.75 11.25
C VAL A 266 12.89 -2.01 12.54
N ALA A 267 13.63 -0.96 12.87
CA ALA A 267 13.32 -0.13 14.05
C ALA A 267 11.92 0.49 13.94
N GLY A 268 11.56 1.01 12.76
CA GLY A 268 10.23 1.53 12.47
C GLY A 268 9.12 0.48 12.60
N ILE A 269 9.33 -0.72 12.09
CA ILE A 269 8.37 -1.83 12.24
C ILE A 269 8.16 -2.16 13.73
N VAL A 270 9.24 -2.30 14.51
CA VAL A 270 9.13 -2.58 15.95
C VAL A 270 8.36 -1.48 16.67
N LEU A 271 8.66 -0.21 16.39
CA LEU A 271 7.93 0.92 16.96
C LEU A 271 6.45 0.91 16.57
N THR A 272 6.15 0.64 15.29
CA THR A 272 4.77 0.55 14.80
C THR A 272 4.01 -0.59 15.48
N VAL A 273 4.64 -1.76 15.66
CA VAL A 273 4.02 -2.90 16.36
C VAL A 273 3.71 -2.55 17.81
N LEU A 274 4.66 -1.95 18.52
CA LEU A 274 4.43 -1.55 19.93
C LEU A 274 3.30 -0.52 20.06
N LEU A 275 3.26 0.47 19.16
CA LEU A 275 2.20 1.46 19.09
C LEU A 275 0.86 0.84 18.71
N ALA A 276 0.84 -0.11 17.78
CA ALA A 276 -0.38 -0.78 17.36
C ALA A 276 -0.97 -1.65 18.48
N LEU A 277 -0.13 -2.43 19.17
CA LEU A 277 -0.57 -3.22 20.35
C LEU A 277 -1.12 -2.33 21.47
N TRP A 278 -0.44 -1.22 21.75
CA TRP A 278 -0.93 -0.25 22.72
C TRP A 278 -2.22 0.43 22.28
N GLY A 279 -2.25 0.92 21.04
CA GLY A 279 -3.37 1.72 20.52
C GLY A 279 -4.64 0.91 20.32
N THR A 280 -4.56 -0.32 19.80
CA THR A 280 -5.72 -1.21 19.67
C THR A 280 -6.30 -1.58 21.04
N GLY A 281 -5.46 -1.86 22.03
CA GLY A 281 -5.90 -2.13 23.39
C GLY A 281 -6.47 -0.91 24.10
N ALA A 282 -5.79 0.24 24.04
CA ALA A 282 -6.21 1.48 24.70
C ALA A 282 -7.50 2.07 24.13
N ALA A 283 -7.71 1.94 22.81
CA ALA A 283 -8.92 2.40 22.14
C ALA A 283 -10.04 1.33 22.09
N HIS A 284 -9.84 0.17 22.72
CA HIS A 284 -10.78 -0.96 22.72
C HIS A 284 -11.26 -1.35 21.33
N LEU A 285 -10.35 -1.31 20.33
CA LEU A 285 -10.67 -1.70 18.97
C LEU A 285 -10.78 -3.22 18.88
N THR A 286 -11.87 -3.69 18.31
CA THR A 286 -12.17 -5.13 18.25
C THR A 286 -11.81 -5.75 16.91
N GLY A 287 -11.69 -4.94 15.84
CA GLY A 287 -11.56 -5.42 14.46
C GLY A 287 -12.85 -6.06 13.92
N ASP A 288 -13.96 -5.97 14.66
CA ASP A 288 -15.25 -6.59 14.34
C ASP A 288 -16.25 -5.55 13.81
N VAL A 289 -15.78 -4.66 12.97
CA VAL A 289 -16.62 -3.55 12.50
C VAL A 289 -17.33 -3.84 11.18
N ASP A 290 -16.81 -4.73 10.35
CA ASP A 290 -17.42 -5.09 9.08
C ASP A 290 -17.91 -6.55 9.03
N GLU A 291 -18.87 -6.82 8.14
CA GLU A 291 -19.47 -8.15 7.98
C GLU A 291 -18.44 -9.19 7.51
N THR A 292 -17.46 -8.78 6.69
CA THR A 292 -16.41 -9.67 6.19
C THR A 292 -15.50 -10.13 7.32
N ALA A 293 -15.13 -9.21 8.23
CA ALA A 293 -14.34 -9.53 9.42
C ALA A 293 -15.08 -10.53 10.32
N ARG A 294 -16.39 -10.33 10.57
CA ARG A 294 -17.22 -11.25 11.36
C ARG A 294 -17.32 -12.63 10.74
N LEU A 295 -17.53 -12.70 9.41
CA LEU A 295 -17.54 -13.97 8.67
C LEU A 295 -16.19 -14.67 8.78
N LEU A 296 -15.08 -13.94 8.67
CA LEU A 296 -13.73 -14.49 8.79
C LEU A 296 -13.50 -15.06 10.21
N ALA A 297 -13.86 -14.32 11.26
CA ALA A 297 -13.75 -14.78 12.62
C ALA A 297 -14.54 -16.06 12.89
N SER A 298 -15.78 -16.13 12.39
CA SER A 298 -16.64 -17.28 12.57
C SER A 298 -16.16 -18.55 11.86
N ARG A 299 -15.41 -18.40 10.75
CA ARG A 299 -14.96 -19.52 9.90
C ARG A 299 -13.52 -19.94 10.16
N ALA A 300 -12.64 -19.01 10.48
CA ALA A 300 -11.20 -19.25 10.62
C ALA A 300 -10.71 -19.18 12.08
N SER A 301 -11.57 -18.87 13.05
CA SER A 301 -11.22 -18.70 14.47
C SER A 301 -10.02 -17.75 14.68
N ILE A 302 -9.91 -16.70 13.85
CA ILE A 302 -8.84 -15.71 13.89
C ILE A 302 -9.22 -14.62 14.89
N ASP A 303 -8.29 -14.23 15.75
CA ASP A 303 -8.42 -13.05 16.60
C ASP A 303 -8.37 -11.78 15.76
N LEU A 304 -9.52 -11.11 15.64
CA LEU A 304 -9.68 -9.92 14.80
C LEU A 304 -8.89 -8.73 15.29
N GLN A 305 -8.73 -8.54 16.62
CA GLN A 305 -7.95 -7.46 17.18
C GLN A 305 -6.48 -7.59 16.80
N THR A 306 -5.93 -8.80 16.90
CA THR A 306 -4.56 -9.08 16.44
C THR A 306 -4.44 -8.92 14.94
N LEU A 307 -5.44 -9.34 14.15
CA LEU A 307 -5.44 -9.17 12.70
C LEU A 307 -5.48 -7.68 12.30
N LEU A 308 -6.27 -6.86 13.00
CA LEU A 308 -6.29 -5.41 12.83
C LEU A 308 -4.90 -4.81 13.08
N THR A 309 -4.23 -5.22 14.17
CA THR A 309 -2.85 -4.83 14.48
C THR A 309 -1.89 -5.20 13.34
N CYS A 310 -2.00 -6.40 12.80
CA CYS A 310 -1.22 -6.85 11.65
C CYS A 310 -1.46 -5.99 10.41
N GLY A 311 -2.71 -5.62 10.14
CA GLY A 311 -3.09 -4.73 9.05
C GLY A 311 -2.44 -3.34 9.18
N MET A 312 -2.38 -2.77 10.39
CA MET A 312 -1.73 -1.49 10.67
C MET A 312 -0.22 -1.54 10.36
N VAL A 313 0.46 -2.63 10.71
CA VAL A 313 1.89 -2.82 10.42
C VAL A 313 2.14 -2.91 8.93
N ILE A 314 1.37 -3.73 8.22
CA ILE A 314 1.52 -3.92 6.77
C ILE A 314 1.25 -2.62 6.01
N ALA A 315 0.22 -1.88 6.40
CA ALA A 315 -0.16 -0.62 5.76
C ALA A 315 0.96 0.44 5.78
N GLY A 316 1.77 0.46 6.84
CA GLY A 316 2.89 1.38 6.99
C GLY A 316 4.15 1.00 6.21
N LEU A 317 4.32 -0.26 5.80
CA LEU A 317 5.60 -0.78 5.29
C LEU A 317 6.14 -0.04 4.06
N GLY A 318 5.29 0.25 3.08
CA GLY A 318 5.72 0.88 1.83
C GLY A 318 6.31 2.26 2.05
N VAL A 319 5.62 3.08 2.82
CA VAL A 319 6.03 4.46 3.13
C VAL A 319 7.24 4.46 4.09
N LEU A 320 7.27 3.54 5.05
CA LEU A 320 8.38 3.37 5.96
C LEU A 320 9.68 3.05 5.23
N ASN A 321 9.62 2.17 4.22
CA ASN A 321 10.76 1.83 3.38
C ASN A 321 11.30 3.03 2.60
N ASP A 322 10.43 3.81 1.96
CA ASP A 322 10.81 4.99 1.17
C ASP A 322 11.54 6.03 2.03
N VAL A 323 10.96 6.33 3.18
CA VAL A 323 11.52 7.32 4.11
C VAL A 323 12.85 6.87 4.69
N THR A 324 12.99 5.60 5.07
CA THR A 324 14.25 5.10 5.68
C THR A 324 15.38 5.02 4.67
N ILE A 325 15.10 4.67 3.40
CA ILE A 325 16.11 4.69 2.32
C ILE A 325 16.59 6.11 2.05
N THR A 326 15.68 7.05 1.91
CA THR A 326 16.01 8.46 1.68
C THR A 326 16.80 9.03 2.83
N GLN A 327 16.38 8.75 4.06
CA GLN A 327 17.03 9.26 5.27
C GLN A 327 18.44 8.68 5.47
N ALA A 328 18.60 7.37 5.30
CA ALA A 328 19.91 6.72 5.36
C ALA A 328 20.87 7.29 4.30
N SER A 329 20.37 7.42 3.06
CA SER A 329 21.15 8.00 1.96
C SER A 329 21.62 9.41 2.27
N SER A 330 20.73 10.27 2.80
CA SER A 330 21.05 11.66 3.14
C SER A 330 22.16 11.75 4.19
N VAL A 331 22.12 10.93 5.24
CA VAL A 331 23.17 10.95 6.29
C VAL A 331 24.50 10.46 5.74
N TRP A 332 24.50 9.39 4.93
CA TRP A 332 25.72 8.88 4.31
C TRP A 332 26.34 9.85 3.29
N GLU A 333 25.50 10.61 2.54
CA GLU A 333 25.99 11.67 1.64
C GLU A 333 26.59 12.83 2.42
N LEU A 334 25.97 13.27 3.53
CA LEU A 334 26.53 14.30 4.39
C LEU A 334 27.90 13.89 4.94
N HIS A 335 28.05 12.63 5.36
CA HIS A 335 29.33 12.11 5.85
C HIS A 335 30.37 12.01 4.74
N ALA A 336 29.99 11.53 3.56
CA ALA A 336 30.92 11.44 2.42
C ALA A 336 31.39 12.84 1.94
N ALA A 337 30.49 13.83 1.98
CA ALA A 337 30.84 15.21 1.62
C ALA A 337 31.79 15.88 2.63
N ASN A 338 31.69 15.52 3.92
CA ASN A 338 32.60 16.03 4.97
C ASN A 338 32.82 14.98 6.07
N PRO A 339 33.84 14.13 5.96
CA PRO A 339 34.17 13.09 6.94
C PRO A 339 34.54 13.59 8.34
N LEU A 340 34.85 14.90 8.49
CA LEU A 340 35.19 15.53 9.77
C LEU A 340 33.96 15.92 10.60
N LEU A 341 32.75 15.78 10.06
CA LEU A 341 31.54 16.09 10.80
C LEU A 341 31.36 15.16 12.00
N SER A 342 31.10 15.74 13.17
CA SER A 342 30.78 14.98 14.38
C SER A 342 29.44 14.23 14.19
N ARG A 343 29.28 13.13 14.94
CA ARG A 343 28.00 12.35 14.91
C ARG A 343 26.78 13.20 15.22
N THR A 344 26.92 14.15 16.15
CA THR A 344 25.85 15.10 16.49
C THR A 344 25.50 16.03 15.32
N ARG A 345 26.53 16.53 14.59
CA ARG A 345 26.29 17.33 13.39
C ARG A 345 25.69 16.52 12.23
N LEU A 346 26.12 15.27 12.07
CA LEU A 346 25.50 14.34 11.11
C LEU A 346 24.03 14.08 11.46
N PHE A 347 23.74 13.81 12.73
CA PHE A 347 22.38 13.62 13.20
C PHE A 347 21.52 14.88 12.99
N THR A 348 21.99 16.04 13.41
CA THR A 348 21.21 17.30 13.27
C THR A 348 21.04 17.71 11.82
N GLY A 349 22.05 17.51 10.98
CA GLY A 349 21.97 17.71 9.52
C GLY A 349 20.98 16.77 8.85
N GLY A 350 21.07 15.47 9.15
CA GLY A 350 20.12 14.47 8.68
C GLY A 350 18.67 14.76 9.13
N MET A 351 18.49 15.16 10.39
CA MET A 351 17.18 15.54 10.90
C MET A 351 16.60 16.80 10.26
N ARG A 352 17.45 17.71 9.77
CA ARG A 352 16.97 18.88 9.01
C ARG A 352 16.32 18.43 7.70
N ILE A 353 16.97 17.55 6.97
CA ILE A 353 16.42 16.95 5.72
C ILE A 353 15.18 16.11 6.03
N GLY A 354 15.23 15.30 7.11
CA GLY A 354 14.11 14.44 7.50
C GLY A 354 12.83 15.19 7.84
N ARG A 355 12.92 16.41 8.38
CA ARG A 355 11.74 17.23 8.71
C ARG A 355 10.93 17.60 7.46
N ASP A 356 11.61 17.89 6.35
CA ASP A 356 10.92 18.21 5.09
C ASP A 356 10.16 17.00 4.55
N HIS A 357 10.74 15.80 4.72
CA HIS A 357 10.06 14.55 4.35
C HIS A 357 8.87 14.24 5.25
N ILE A 358 8.94 14.51 6.57
CA ILE A 358 7.82 14.30 7.49
C ILE A 358 6.57 15.01 6.99
N ALA A 359 6.67 16.30 6.66
CA ALA A 359 5.53 17.11 6.23
C ALA A 359 4.85 16.49 4.99
N SER A 360 5.62 16.13 3.96
CA SER A 360 5.09 15.54 2.73
C SER A 360 4.43 14.17 2.96
N THR A 361 5.08 13.32 3.74
CA THR A 361 4.66 11.94 3.92
C THR A 361 3.42 11.81 4.81
N VAL A 362 3.30 12.65 5.83
CA VAL A 362 2.10 12.71 6.68
C VAL A 362 0.87 13.08 5.85
N TYR A 363 0.96 14.06 4.95
CA TYR A 363 -0.15 14.39 4.05
C TYR A 363 -0.50 13.23 3.10
N THR A 364 0.50 12.54 2.57
CA THR A 364 0.27 11.39 1.68
C THR A 364 -0.53 10.29 2.36
N LEU A 365 -0.16 9.93 3.60
CA LEU A 365 -0.89 8.93 4.38
C LEU A 365 -2.30 9.41 4.72
N ALA A 366 -2.43 10.64 5.25
CA ALA A 366 -3.72 11.18 5.65
C ALA A 366 -4.71 11.23 4.49
N PHE A 367 -4.29 11.72 3.30
CA PHE A 367 -5.17 11.78 2.14
C PHE A 367 -5.46 10.42 1.52
N ALA A 368 -4.52 9.47 1.55
CA ALA A 368 -4.76 8.12 1.08
C ALA A 368 -5.86 7.44 1.92
N TYR A 369 -5.77 7.51 3.25
CA TYR A 369 -6.78 6.92 4.12
C TYR A 369 -8.10 7.70 4.09
N ALA A 370 -8.09 9.04 4.11
CA ALA A 370 -9.30 9.84 3.97
C ALA A 370 -10.02 9.56 2.65
N GLY A 371 -9.29 9.34 1.56
CA GLY A 371 -9.86 8.98 0.27
C GLY A 371 -10.60 7.64 0.28
N THR A 372 -10.05 6.63 0.95
CA THR A 372 -10.71 5.32 1.10
C THR A 372 -11.89 5.36 2.07
N ALA A 373 -11.81 6.15 3.13
CA ALA A 373 -12.88 6.33 4.12
C ALA A 373 -13.96 7.34 3.71
N LEU A 374 -13.85 7.99 2.53
CA LEU A 374 -14.76 9.05 2.11
C LEU A 374 -16.25 8.65 2.15
N PRO A 375 -16.68 7.46 1.65
CA PRO A 375 -18.08 7.05 1.73
C PRO A 375 -18.59 6.94 3.18
N LEU A 376 -17.73 6.44 4.07
CA LEU A 376 -18.03 6.30 5.50
C LEU A 376 -18.16 7.66 6.18
N ILE A 377 -17.26 8.59 5.88
CA ILE A 377 -17.31 9.98 6.37
C ILE A 377 -18.60 10.67 5.89
N LEU A 378 -18.99 10.48 4.62
CA LEU A 378 -20.24 11.03 4.09
C LEU A 378 -21.48 10.41 4.75
N ALA A 379 -21.49 9.08 4.94
CA ALA A 379 -22.57 8.40 5.64
C ALA A 379 -22.71 8.93 7.09
N ALA A 380 -21.58 9.11 7.75
CA ALA A 380 -21.53 9.67 9.09
C ALA A 380 -22.04 11.12 9.17
N ALA A 381 -21.74 11.93 8.16
CA ALA A 381 -22.23 13.32 8.08
C ALA A 381 -23.76 13.42 7.89
N LEU A 382 -24.41 12.35 7.43
CA LEU A 382 -25.87 12.27 7.32
C LEU A 382 -26.56 11.88 8.64
N MET A 383 -25.80 11.44 9.64
CA MET A 383 -26.32 11.09 10.96
C MET A 383 -26.44 12.35 11.81
N ASP A 384 -27.57 12.48 12.54
CA ASP A 384 -27.77 13.58 13.51
C ASP A 384 -27.02 13.27 14.82
N ARG A 385 -25.69 13.29 14.73
CA ARG A 385 -24.77 13.04 15.86
C ARG A 385 -23.69 14.11 15.89
N ALA A 386 -23.13 14.34 17.09
CA ALA A 386 -21.95 15.20 17.18
C ALA A 386 -20.80 14.65 16.35
N VAL A 387 -20.10 15.54 15.64
CA VAL A 387 -18.98 15.14 14.74
C VAL A 387 -17.94 14.31 15.49
N LEU A 388 -17.63 14.67 16.73
CA LEU A 388 -16.66 13.93 17.55
C LEU A 388 -17.12 12.51 17.85
N ASP A 389 -18.39 12.32 18.22
CA ASP A 389 -18.96 10.99 18.52
C ASP A 389 -18.97 10.11 17.24
N THR A 390 -19.19 10.74 16.12
CA THR A 390 -19.15 10.07 14.81
C THR A 390 -17.72 9.63 14.45
N MET A 391 -16.73 10.51 14.63
CA MET A 391 -15.31 10.20 14.39
C MET A 391 -14.78 9.13 15.35
N LEU A 392 -15.36 8.99 16.52
CA LEU A 392 -15.00 7.97 17.51
C LEU A 392 -15.88 6.70 17.40
N SER A 393 -16.76 6.61 16.40
CA SER A 393 -17.51 5.37 16.12
C SER A 393 -16.58 4.29 15.58
N GLY A 394 -16.91 3.01 15.81
CA GLY A 394 -16.02 1.87 15.64
C GLY A 394 -15.26 1.86 14.30
N GLU A 395 -15.93 1.92 13.16
CA GLU A 395 -15.31 1.86 11.83
C GLU A 395 -14.37 3.05 11.57
N ILE A 396 -14.83 4.27 11.88
CA ILE A 396 -14.04 5.49 11.65
C ILE A 396 -12.88 5.55 12.64
N ALA A 397 -13.10 5.16 13.89
CA ALA A 397 -12.06 5.10 14.91
C ALA A 397 -10.92 4.14 14.52
N GLU A 398 -11.23 2.97 13.94
CA GLU A 398 -10.22 2.04 13.46
C GLU A 398 -9.35 2.64 12.36
N ASP A 399 -9.94 3.34 11.39
CA ASP A 399 -9.20 4.00 10.31
C ASP A 399 -8.36 5.19 10.80
N ILE A 400 -8.89 5.97 11.74
CA ILE A 400 -8.14 7.05 12.39
C ILE A 400 -6.94 6.50 13.15
N VAL A 401 -7.13 5.48 13.99
CA VAL A 401 -6.06 4.88 14.79
C VAL A 401 -5.03 4.23 13.89
N ARG A 402 -5.43 3.52 12.83
CA ARG A 402 -4.54 2.98 11.80
C ARG A 402 -3.67 4.04 11.17
N THR A 403 -4.28 5.16 10.76
CA THR A 403 -3.56 6.30 10.16
C THR A 403 -2.58 6.93 11.12
N LEU A 404 -2.99 7.16 12.38
CA LEU A 404 -2.15 7.75 13.41
C LEU A 404 -0.96 6.85 13.75
N ILE A 405 -1.18 5.55 13.98
CA ILE A 405 -0.12 4.59 14.31
C ILE A 405 0.90 4.50 13.18
N SER A 406 0.44 4.34 11.93
CA SER A 406 1.33 4.30 10.77
C SER A 406 2.12 5.60 10.62
N SER A 407 1.50 6.75 10.83
CA SER A 407 2.15 8.06 10.76
C SER A 407 3.16 8.27 11.88
N ILE A 408 2.83 7.90 13.11
CA ILE A 408 3.74 8.01 14.27
C ILE A 408 4.94 7.07 14.07
N GLY A 409 4.70 5.83 13.65
CA GLY A 409 5.76 4.87 13.34
C GLY A 409 6.74 5.40 12.31
N LEU A 410 6.21 6.02 11.24
CA LEU A 410 7.00 6.67 10.20
C LEU A 410 7.81 7.85 10.73
N VAL A 411 7.18 8.76 11.47
CA VAL A 411 7.83 9.95 12.05
C VAL A 411 8.98 9.53 12.96
N LEU A 412 8.79 8.48 13.77
CA LEU A 412 9.82 7.95 14.66
C LEU A 412 10.91 7.16 13.93
N ALA A 413 10.64 6.59 12.77
CA ALA A 413 11.63 5.89 11.96
C ALA A 413 12.71 6.84 11.42
N ILE A 414 12.39 8.12 11.18
CA ILE A 414 13.35 9.12 10.69
C ILE A 414 14.48 9.36 11.70
N PRO A 415 14.23 9.76 12.96
CA PRO A 415 15.29 9.91 13.93
C PRO A 415 16.00 8.60 14.23
N ALA A 416 15.31 7.46 14.25
CA ALA A 416 15.91 6.15 14.44
C ALA A 416 16.92 5.83 13.31
N THR A 417 16.53 5.98 12.07
CA THR A 417 17.40 5.76 10.89
C THR A 417 18.58 6.73 10.90
N THR A 418 18.33 8.02 11.21
CA THR A 418 19.37 9.03 11.30
C THR A 418 20.38 8.69 12.40
N ALA A 419 19.91 8.25 13.55
CA ALA A 419 20.78 7.85 14.67
C ALA A 419 21.63 6.61 14.31
N ILE A 420 21.01 5.60 13.68
CA ILE A 420 21.71 4.39 13.22
C ILE A 420 22.80 4.76 12.21
N ALA A 421 22.46 5.57 11.20
CA ALA A 421 23.41 6.01 10.18
C ALA A 421 24.57 6.81 10.81
N ALA A 422 24.28 7.82 11.63
CA ALA A 422 25.28 8.63 12.30
C ALA A 422 26.16 7.83 13.28
N ALA A 423 25.63 6.80 13.94
CA ALA A 423 26.38 5.92 14.81
C ALA A 423 27.36 5.01 14.05
N LEU A 424 27.00 4.60 12.83
CA LEU A 424 27.83 3.76 11.96
C LEU A 424 28.98 4.55 11.31
N CYS A 425 28.82 5.86 11.10
CA CYS A 425 29.87 6.72 10.56
C CYS A 425 31.08 6.81 11.53
N ARG A 426 32.28 6.71 10.98
CA ARG A 426 33.52 6.93 11.74
C ARG A 426 33.76 8.42 11.81
N VAL A 427 33.83 8.96 13.01
CA VAL A 427 34.22 10.33 13.26
C VAL A 427 35.72 10.34 13.58
N THR A 428 36.51 11.00 12.77
CA THR A 428 37.92 11.27 13.07
C THR A 428 37.95 12.39 14.14
N PRO A 429 38.53 12.16 15.33
CA PRO A 429 38.67 13.24 16.30
C PRO A 429 39.49 14.38 15.67
N VAL A 430 38.94 15.57 15.66
CA VAL A 430 39.74 16.77 15.42
C VAL A 430 40.66 16.84 16.62
N LEU A 431 41.96 16.60 16.43
CA LEU A 431 42.97 16.96 17.43
C LEU A 431 42.94 18.48 17.44
N ASP A 432 42.38 19.05 18.50
CA ASP A 432 42.53 20.49 18.80
C ASP A 432 44.02 20.75 18.99
N GLU A 433 44.69 21.37 18.00
CA GLU A 433 46.00 21.97 18.12
C GLU A 433 45.92 23.33 18.82
#